data_68ba896dc3e7a6702f486932cc537a15
#
_entry.id   68ba896dc3e7a6702f486932cc537a15
#
_cell.length_a   1.000
_cell.length_b   1.000
_cell.length_c   1.000
_cell.angle_alpha   90.00
_cell.angle_beta   90.00
_cell.angle_gamma   90.00
#
_symmetry.space_group_name_H-M   'P 1'
#
loop_
_entity.id
_entity.type
_entity.pdbx_description
1 polymer ?
#
loop_
_entity_poly.entity_id
_entity_poly.type
_entity_poly.pdbx_seq_one_letter_code
_entity_poly.pdbx_strand_id
1 'polypeptide(L)'
;GLVIGILIFVKMINGKATRNCNIMDTVYGEKNMAISSLSFSNGATSGSEELQPLCYYYIKSAYNCCSGGNYRNDYVSLCSLQDLLKQGVRGLDFEIYSINDEPVVATSTVDNYCVKETFNYIKFSDVINTIVNTAFSDNVPNPNDPIIFHLRIKSENKTMYKNFSQMLQSISNRLMGPDYSYEYKDDQGRIRNFGEVNISKMMGKIVIVVDRSNTTCLCDDCEEDCGEFYEFVNMTSNSTFMQLLRYSDIEYTQTPDDLINQNRRAMTIGVPNKGANPNNPSAAVMRSLGVQMLAMRYQMVDANVEENDMFFNEDGHAFALKPLNLRPIVTVIDDPVVQNPALSYATRTVEGAFYKLDV
;
A
#
# COMPACT_ATOMS: atom_id res chain seq x y z
N GLY A 1 -7.65 -50.68 3.50
CA GLY A 1 -6.60 -49.79 4.00
C GLY A 1 -6.47 -48.52 3.14
N LEU A 2 -6.18 -48.63 1.82
CA LEU A 2 -5.92 -47.50 0.93
C LEU A 2 -7.11 -46.54 0.82
N VAL A 3 -8.32 -47.04 0.60
CA VAL A 3 -9.54 -46.22 0.46
C VAL A 3 -9.83 -45.42 1.74
N ILE A 4 -9.67 -46.03 2.90
CA ILE A 4 -9.85 -45.35 4.19
C ILE A 4 -8.79 -44.27 4.37
N GLY A 5 -7.53 -44.53 3.99
CA GLY A 5 -6.46 -43.53 4.01
C GLY A 5 -6.74 -42.33 3.10
N ILE A 6 -7.24 -42.56 1.90
CA ILE A 6 -7.64 -41.48 0.97
C ILE A 6 -8.81 -40.68 1.56
N LEU A 7 -9.83 -41.30 2.10
CA LEU A 7 -10.97 -40.61 2.71
C LEU A 7 -10.58 -39.76 3.91
N ILE A 8 -9.69 -40.26 4.77
CA ILE A 8 -9.14 -39.50 5.90
C ILE A 8 -8.33 -38.30 5.37
N PHE A 9 -7.48 -38.52 4.38
CA PHE A 9 -6.66 -37.46 3.79
C PHE A 9 -7.52 -36.36 3.16
N VAL A 10 -8.55 -36.72 2.38
CA VAL A 10 -9.50 -35.76 1.79
C VAL A 10 -10.26 -35.00 2.87
N LYS A 11 -10.70 -35.67 3.94
CA LYS A 11 -11.37 -35.02 5.07
C LYS A 11 -10.44 -34.06 5.82
N MET A 12 -9.18 -34.44 6.01
CA MET A 12 -8.16 -33.56 6.63
C MET A 12 -7.89 -32.32 5.77
N ILE A 13 -7.75 -32.48 4.46
CA ILE A 13 -7.54 -31.37 3.54
C ILE A 13 -8.75 -30.44 3.54
N ASN A 14 -9.97 -30.97 3.36
CA ASN A 14 -11.20 -30.17 3.33
C ASN A 14 -11.48 -29.46 4.66
N GLY A 15 -11.10 -30.06 5.79
CA GLY A 15 -11.24 -29.45 7.11
C GLY A 15 -10.20 -28.35 7.41
N LYS A 16 -9.14 -28.24 6.60
CA LYS A 16 -8.05 -27.29 6.84
C LYS A 16 -8.48 -25.84 6.68
N ALA A 17 -9.26 -25.53 5.65
CA ALA A 17 -9.79 -24.18 5.41
C ALA A 17 -10.65 -23.69 6.58
N THR A 18 -11.59 -24.53 7.05
CA THR A 18 -12.43 -24.20 8.21
C THR A 18 -11.60 -24.01 9.48
N ARG A 19 -10.60 -24.87 9.71
CA ARG A 19 -9.71 -24.73 10.86
C ARG A 19 -8.90 -23.44 10.80
N ASN A 20 -8.37 -23.06 9.64
CA ASN A 20 -7.63 -21.81 9.46
C ASN A 20 -8.54 -20.60 9.77
N CYS A 21 -9.78 -20.60 9.27
CA CYS A 21 -10.76 -19.57 9.59
C CYS A 21 -11.05 -19.49 11.09
N ASN A 22 -11.29 -20.63 11.74
CA ASN A 22 -11.57 -20.65 13.18
C ASN A 22 -10.38 -20.13 14.01
N ILE A 23 -9.15 -20.40 13.60
CA ILE A 23 -7.95 -19.87 14.27
C ILE A 23 -7.90 -18.34 14.10
N MET A 24 -8.11 -17.81 12.90
CA MET A 24 -8.14 -16.39 12.64
C MET A 24 -9.26 -15.70 13.45
N ASP A 25 -10.47 -16.23 13.41
CA ASP A 25 -11.62 -15.70 14.15
C ASP A 25 -11.42 -15.75 15.67
N THR A 26 -10.74 -16.77 16.19
CA THR A 26 -10.42 -16.84 17.64
C THR A 26 -9.51 -15.71 18.09
N VAL A 27 -8.56 -15.29 17.24
CA VAL A 27 -7.57 -14.26 17.59
C VAL A 27 -8.04 -12.87 17.18
N TYR A 28 -8.68 -12.75 16.00
CA TYR A 28 -8.97 -11.47 15.33
C TYR A 28 -10.45 -11.24 15.01
N GLY A 29 -11.34 -12.16 15.42
CA GLY A 29 -12.78 -12.11 15.12
C GLY A 29 -13.54 -10.95 15.77
N GLU A 30 -13.02 -10.44 16.87
CA GLU A 30 -13.58 -9.28 17.58
C GLU A 30 -13.10 -7.96 16.93
N LYS A 31 -13.98 -6.95 16.94
CA LYS A 31 -13.62 -5.60 16.47
C LYS A 31 -12.57 -4.96 17.40
N ASN A 32 -11.48 -4.49 16.84
CA ASN A 32 -10.42 -3.84 17.61
C ASN A 32 -10.84 -2.44 18.07
N MET A 33 -11.15 -2.29 19.34
CA MET A 33 -11.63 -1.04 19.94
C MET A 33 -10.51 -0.04 20.26
N ALA A 34 -9.24 -0.42 20.12
CA ALA A 34 -8.10 0.49 20.32
C ALA A 34 -7.84 1.37 19.11
N ILE A 35 -8.36 1.02 17.93
CA ILE A 35 -8.18 1.77 16.69
C ILE A 35 -9.45 2.55 16.36
N SER A 36 -9.29 3.75 15.80
CA SER A 36 -10.34 4.62 15.29
C SER A 36 -9.94 5.22 13.93
N SER A 37 -10.94 5.76 13.21
CA SER A 37 -10.67 6.52 11.98
C SER A 37 -9.86 7.77 12.27
N LEU A 38 -9.01 8.16 11.32
CA LEU A 38 -8.39 9.49 11.30
C LEU A 38 -9.48 10.56 11.38
N SER A 39 -9.31 11.54 12.26
CA SER A 39 -10.26 12.63 12.44
C SER A 39 -9.74 13.93 11.81
N PHE A 40 -10.65 14.65 11.14
CA PHE A 40 -10.42 16.04 10.74
C PHE A 40 -10.80 16.95 11.89
N SER A 41 -9.92 17.77 12.42
CA SER A 41 -10.36 18.94 13.14
C SER A 41 -10.65 20.06 12.15
N ASN A 42 -11.92 20.21 11.79
CA ASN A 42 -12.43 21.42 11.14
C ASN A 42 -12.45 22.56 12.17
N GLY A 43 -11.35 23.23 12.35
CA GLY A 43 -11.28 24.39 13.24
C GLY A 43 -9.93 24.48 13.94
N ALA A 44 -9.15 25.46 13.57
CA ALA A 44 -7.90 25.81 14.19
C ALA A 44 -8.06 26.16 15.70
N THR A 45 -8.05 25.13 16.52
CA THR A 45 -7.60 25.27 17.91
C THR A 45 -6.21 24.65 17.96
N SER A 46 -5.24 25.41 18.41
CA SER A 46 -3.82 25.04 18.45
C SER A 46 -3.66 23.65 19.09
N GLY A 47 -3.24 22.67 18.29
CA GLY A 47 -2.95 21.32 18.75
C GLY A 47 -3.48 20.16 17.91
N SER A 48 -4.39 20.37 16.96
CA SER A 48 -4.81 19.32 16.02
C SER A 48 -3.84 19.26 14.84
N GLU A 49 -3.10 18.18 14.70
CA GLU A 49 -2.26 17.99 13.53
C GLU A 49 -3.13 17.91 12.28
N GLU A 50 -2.87 18.76 11.29
CA GLU A 50 -3.47 18.71 9.98
C GLU A 50 -3.09 17.38 9.32
N LEU A 51 -4.02 16.73 8.61
CA LEU A 51 -3.70 15.50 7.89
C LEU A 51 -2.59 15.74 6.86
N GLN A 52 -1.63 14.83 6.83
CA GLN A 52 -0.37 14.96 6.13
C GLN A 52 -0.35 14.12 4.82
N PRO A 53 0.66 14.26 3.95
CA PRO A 53 0.89 13.38 2.82
C PRO A 53 0.98 11.91 3.21
N LEU A 54 0.53 11.00 2.32
CA LEU A 54 0.47 9.56 2.57
C LEU A 54 1.84 8.97 2.98
N CYS A 55 2.93 9.43 2.35
CA CYS A 55 4.28 8.93 2.66
C CYS A 55 4.80 9.31 4.06
N TYR A 56 4.07 10.17 4.82
CA TYR A 56 4.41 10.53 6.19
C TYR A 56 3.87 9.55 7.24
N TYR A 57 3.11 8.54 6.83
CA TYR A 57 2.49 7.59 7.74
C TYR A 57 3.13 6.21 7.67
N TYR A 58 3.17 5.53 8.80
CA TYR A 58 3.20 4.07 8.88
C TYR A 58 1.77 3.56 8.67
N ILE A 59 1.62 2.47 7.94
CA ILE A 59 0.33 1.94 7.54
C ILE A 59 0.20 0.50 8.01
N LYS A 60 -0.79 0.23 8.86
CA LYS A 60 -1.12 -1.12 9.32
C LYS A 60 -1.52 -1.96 8.11
N SER A 61 -0.66 -2.91 7.72
CA SER A 61 -0.80 -3.64 6.47
C SER A 61 -0.70 -5.15 6.68
N ALA A 62 -1.34 -5.92 5.81
CA ALA A 62 -1.27 -7.37 5.80
C ALA A 62 -0.77 -7.88 4.45
N TYR A 63 0.04 -8.94 4.48
CA TYR A 63 0.58 -9.64 3.33
C TYR A 63 -0.30 -10.84 2.98
N ASN A 64 -0.68 -11.00 1.70
CA ASN A 64 -1.56 -12.07 1.24
C ASN A 64 -2.84 -12.19 2.10
N CYS A 65 -3.65 -11.14 2.13
CA CYS A 65 -4.77 -10.93 3.07
C CYS A 65 -5.84 -12.03 3.11
N CYS A 66 -5.96 -12.83 2.07
CA CYS A 66 -6.88 -13.96 2.04
C CYS A 66 -6.25 -15.29 2.50
N SER A 67 -4.97 -15.29 2.93
CA SER A 67 -4.31 -16.51 3.39
C SER A 67 -4.60 -16.76 4.87
N GLY A 68 -5.17 -17.90 5.19
CA GLY A 68 -5.37 -18.35 6.57
C GLY A 68 -4.28 -19.31 7.09
N GLY A 69 -3.28 -19.63 6.26
CA GLY A 69 -2.22 -20.57 6.60
C GLY A 69 -0.98 -20.40 5.75
N ASN A 70 -0.43 -21.51 5.24
CA ASN A 70 0.75 -21.49 4.38
C ASN A 70 0.43 -20.98 2.98
N TYR A 71 1.44 -20.46 2.27
CA TYR A 71 1.28 -19.98 0.89
C TYR A 71 1.28 -21.12 -0.16
N ARG A 72 1.60 -22.33 0.25
CA ARG A 72 1.62 -23.53 -0.57
C ARG A 72 0.88 -24.67 0.11
N ASN A 73 0.16 -25.48 -0.66
CA ASN A 73 -0.61 -26.64 -0.17
C ASN A 73 -1.58 -26.26 0.97
N ASP A 74 -2.22 -25.11 0.86
CA ASP A 74 -3.17 -24.56 1.81
C ASP A 74 -4.33 -23.85 1.09
N TYR A 75 -5.15 -23.14 1.83
CA TYR A 75 -6.36 -22.48 1.34
C TYR A 75 -6.31 -20.97 1.55
N VAL A 76 -6.90 -20.23 0.60
CA VAL A 76 -7.28 -18.83 0.76
C VAL A 76 -8.76 -18.75 1.14
N SER A 77 -9.14 -17.73 1.92
CA SER A 77 -10.49 -17.56 2.44
C SER A 77 -10.83 -16.08 2.68
N LEU A 78 -12.09 -15.73 2.47
CA LEU A 78 -12.61 -14.39 2.80
C LEU A 78 -12.72 -14.14 4.31
N CYS A 79 -12.80 -15.20 5.14
CA CYS A 79 -12.81 -15.02 6.60
C CYS A 79 -11.55 -14.31 7.09
N SER A 80 -10.37 -14.70 6.59
CA SER A 80 -9.12 -14.04 6.95
C SER A 80 -9.15 -12.54 6.63
N LEU A 81 -9.65 -12.17 5.44
CA LEU A 81 -9.80 -10.78 5.04
C LEU A 81 -10.76 -10.01 5.95
N GLN A 82 -11.90 -10.60 6.30
CA GLN A 82 -12.89 -9.98 7.18
C GLN A 82 -12.33 -9.72 8.57
N ASP A 83 -11.57 -10.66 9.13
CA ASP A 83 -10.96 -10.51 10.45
C ASP A 83 -9.86 -9.45 10.43
N LEU A 84 -9.05 -9.37 9.37
CA LEU A 84 -8.09 -8.29 9.19
C LEU A 84 -8.74 -6.90 9.17
N LEU A 85 -9.88 -6.75 8.49
CA LEU A 85 -10.62 -5.50 8.46
C LEU A 85 -11.17 -5.12 9.86
N LYS A 86 -11.62 -6.10 10.66
CA LYS A 86 -12.03 -5.89 12.06
C LYS A 86 -10.86 -5.44 12.94
N GLN A 87 -9.62 -5.85 12.61
CA GLN A 87 -8.40 -5.38 13.28
C GLN A 87 -7.93 -3.99 12.81
N GLY A 88 -8.67 -3.34 11.92
CA GLY A 88 -8.35 -2.01 11.41
C GLY A 88 -7.23 -1.99 10.37
N VAL A 89 -6.86 -3.13 9.79
CA VAL A 89 -5.87 -3.19 8.70
C VAL A 89 -6.36 -2.41 7.48
N ARG A 90 -5.51 -1.57 6.91
CA ARG A 90 -5.84 -0.70 5.77
C ARG A 90 -4.92 -0.85 4.56
N GLY A 91 -3.74 -1.41 4.72
CA GLY A 91 -2.89 -1.87 3.61
C GLY A 91 -3.15 -3.35 3.33
N LEU A 92 -3.66 -3.67 2.16
CA LEU A 92 -4.10 -5.02 1.79
C LEU A 92 -3.31 -5.53 0.57
N ASP A 93 -2.44 -6.52 0.77
CA ASP A 93 -1.65 -7.12 -0.30
C ASP A 93 -2.31 -8.40 -0.82
N PHE A 94 -2.34 -8.57 -2.15
CA PHE A 94 -2.92 -9.71 -2.84
C PHE A 94 -2.04 -10.19 -4.00
N GLU A 95 -1.96 -11.50 -4.19
CA GLU A 95 -1.52 -12.12 -5.44
C GLU A 95 -2.72 -12.42 -6.34
N ILE A 96 -2.67 -11.89 -7.56
CA ILE A 96 -3.76 -12.01 -8.54
C ILE A 96 -3.31 -12.93 -9.66
N TYR A 97 -4.12 -13.95 -9.93
CA TYR A 97 -3.93 -14.92 -11.01
C TYR A 97 -5.08 -14.84 -12.01
N SER A 98 -4.90 -15.40 -13.20
CA SER A 98 -5.96 -15.56 -14.18
C SER A 98 -6.46 -17.01 -14.20
N ILE A 99 -7.76 -17.20 -13.97
CA ILE A 99 -8.42 -18.50 -14.15
C ILE A 99 -9.70 -18.27 -14.94
N ASN A 100 -9.81 -18.88 -16.11
CA ASN A 100 -10.91 -18.69 -17.03
C ASN A 100 -11.15 -17.20 -17.36
N ASP A 101 -10.08 -16.46 -17.63
CA ASP A 101 -10.08 -15.02 -17.92
C ASP A 101 -10.58 -14.13 -16.77
N GLU A 102 -10.80 -14.69 -15.58
CA GLU A 102 -11.21 -13.95 -14.40
C GLU A 102 -10.00 -13.67 -13.46
N PRO A 103 -9.91 -12.47 -12.86
CA PRO A 103 -8.94 -12.21 -11.82
C PRO A 103 -9.33 -12.95 -10.54
N VAL A 104 -8.40 -13.73 -10.01
CA VAL A 104 -8.61 -14.52 -8.78
C VAL A 104 -7.47 -14.33 -7.79
N VAL A 105 -7.79 -14.37 -6.51
CA VAL A 105 -6.80 -14.34 -5.41
C VAL A 105 -6.40 -15.76 -5.06
N ALA A 106 -5.12 -15.99 -5.01
CA ALA A 106 -4.49 -17.21 -4.53
C ALA A 106 -3.08 -16.87 -4.01
N THR A 107 -2.27 -17.85 -3.62
CA THR A 107 -0.89 -17.60 -3.20
C THR A 107 0.09 -18.59 -3.81
N SER A 108 1.36 -18.17 -3.88
CA SER A 108 2.50 -18.98 -4.28
C SER A 108 3.72 -18.64 -3.42
N THR A 109 4.70 -19.54 -3.39
CA THR A 109 5.99 -19.36 -2.71
C THR A 109 7.03 -18.68 -3.60
N VAL A 110 6.69 -18.43 -4.88
CA VAL A 110 7.61 -17.98 -5.92
C VAL A 110 7.06 -16.74 -6.61
N ASP A 111 7.89 -15.69 -6.73
CA ASP A 111 7.44 -14.42 -7.32
C ASP A 111 7.22 -14.48 -8.84
N ASN A 112 7.95 -15.33 -9.55
CA ASN A 112 8.00 -15.33 -11.00
C ASN A 112 7.11 -16.40 -11.67
N TYR A 113 6.25 -17.09 -10.93
CA TYR A 113 5.34 -18.09 -11.49
C TYR A 113 3.93 -17.56 -11.61
N CYS A 114 3.36 -17.69 -12.80
CA CYS A 114 1.94 -17.45 -13.07
C CYS A 114 1.03 -18.61 -12.62
N VAL A 115 1.52 -19.47 -11.72
CA VAL A 115 0.80 -20.66 -11.23
C VAL A 115 0.63 -20.55 -9.71
N LYS A 116 -0.62 -20.61 -9.26
CA LYS A 116 -0.93 -20.66 -7.83
C LYS A 116 -0.53 -22.00 -7.21
N GLU A 117 -0.14 -22.00 -5.95
CA GLU A 117 0.21 -23.18 -5.18
C GLU A 117 -0.82 -23.54 -4.07
N THR A 118 -1.87 -22.74 -3.89
CA THR A 118 -3.01 -23.05 -3.02
C THR A 118 -3.98 -24.02 -3.66
N PHE A 119 -4.69 -24.81 -2.85
CA PHE A 119 -5.68 -25.77 -3.36
C PHE A 119 -6.87 -25.10 -4.03
N ASN A 120 -7.31 -23.95 -3.52
CA ASN A 120 -8.41 -23.16 -4.03
C ASN A 120 -7.95 -21.78 -4.54
N TYR A 121 -8.91 -20.98 -4.94
CA TYR A 121 -8.80 -19.56 -5.23
C TYR A 121 -10.10 -18.87 -4.84
N ILE A 122 -10.08 -17.54 -4.76
CA ILE A 122 -11.25 -16.69 -4.54
C ILE A 122 -11.37 -15.75 -5.73
N LYS A 123 -12.56 -15.57 -6.29
CA LYS A 123 -12.78 -14.55 -7.32
C LYS A 123 -12.49 -13.16 -6.74
N PHE A 124 -11.79 -12.32 -7.47
CA PHE A 124 -11.49 -10.98 -6.98
C PHE A 124 -12.75 -10.12 -6.81
N SER A 125 -13.81 -10.42 -7.57
CA SER A 125 -15.14 -9.83 -7.36
C SER A 125 -15.68 -10.05 -5.94
N ASP A 126 -15.48 -11.25 -5.38
CA ASP A 126 -15.93 -11.57 -4.04
C ASP A 126 -15.08 -10.85 -2.99
N VAL A 127 -13.77 -10.68 -3.27
CA VAL A 127 -12.85 -9.89 -2.43
C VAL A 127 -13.30 -8.42 -2.41
N ILE A 128 -13.52 -7.81 -3.59
CA ILE A 128 -14.01 -6.42 -3.70
C ILE A 128 -15.33 -6.24 -2.97
N ASN A 129 -16.30 -7.12 -3.21
CA ASN A 129 -17.60 -7.05 -2.56
C ASN A 129 -17.49 -7.13 -1.03
N THR A 130 -16.62 -8.03 -0.54
CA THR A 130 -16.34 -8.14 0.91
C THR A 130 -15.76 -6.83 1.45
N ILE A 131 -14.78 -6.24 0.77
CA ILE A 131 -14.15 -5.00 1.21
C ILE A 131 -15.12 -3.83 1.18
N VAL A 132 -15.85 -3.63 0.08
CA VAL A 132 -16.80 -2.51 -0.06
C VAL A 132 -17.90 -2.59 1.01
N ASN A 133 -18.38 -3.80 1.32
CA ASN A 133 -19.45 -3.99 2.30
C ASN A 133 -18.96 -3.96 3.76
N THR A 134 -17.70 -4.29 4.01
CA THR A 134 -17.17 -4.43 5.38
C THR A 134 -16.30 -3.24 5.77
N ALA A 135 -15.31 -2.86 4.94
CA ALA A 135 -14.27 -1.90 5.32
C ALA A 135 -14.79 -0.47 5.55
N PHE A 136 -15.94 -0.13 4.99
CA PHE A 136 -16.58 1.18 5.10
C PHE A 136 -17.88 1.13 5.90
N SER A 137 -18.04 0.13 6.77
CA SER A 137 -19.20 -0.08 7.63
C SER A 137 -18.82 0.02 9.11
N ASP A 138 -19.81 0.11 9.99
CA ASP A 138 -19.60 0.16 11.45
C ASP A 138 -19.06 -1.16 12.04
N ASN A 139 -18.93 -2.21 11.23
CA ASN A 139 -18.36 -3.49 11.65
C ASN A 139 -16.83 -3.43 11.84
N VAL A 140 -16.18 -2.36 11.37
CA VAL A 140 -14.74 -2.14 11.51
C VAL A 140 -14.46 -0.92 12.38
N PRO A 141 -13.25 -0.79 12.98
CA PRO A 141 -12.96 0.31 13.90
C PRO A 141 -12.79 1.67 13.19
N ASN A 142 -12.38 1.66 11.93
CA ASN A 142 -11.94 2.85 11.20
C ASN A 142 -12.60 2.97 9.79
N PRO A 143 -13.95 3.03 9.70
CA PRO A 143 -14.67 2.96 8.42
C PRO A 143 -14.43 4.12 7.46
N ASN A 144 -13.92 5.25 7.95
CA ASN A 144 -13.66 6.44 7.13
C ASN A 144 -12.26 6.44 6.50
N ASP A 145 -11.35 5.62 7.00
CA ASP A 145 -9.98 5.57 6.51
C ASP A 145 -9.90 4.99 5.09
N PRO A 146 -8.91 5.41 4.29
CA PRO A 146 -8.68 4.81 2.98
C PRO A 146 -8.27 3.35 3.10
N ILE A 147 -8.53 2.58 2.04
CA ILE A 147 -7.96 1.25 1.82
C ILE A 147 -6.90 1.36 0.74
N ILE A 148 -5.74 0.75 0.96
CA ILE A 148 -4.66 0.67 -0.03
C ILE A 148 -4.54 -0.78 -0.48
N PHE A 149 -4.89 -1.06 -1.73
CA PHE A 149 -4.60 -2.34 -2.36
C PHE A 149 -3.18 -2.34 -2.89
N HIS A 150 -2.42 -3.37 -2.58
CA HIS A 150 -1.19 -3.70 -3.26
C HIS A 150 -1.40 -4.99 -4.04
N LEU A 151 -1.38 -4.91 -5.36
CA LEU A 151 -1.73 -6.01 -6.28
C LEU A 151 -0.47 -6.52 -6.98
N ARG A 152 -0.11 -7.77 -6.70
CA ARG A 152 0.96 -8.49 -7.39
C ARG A 152 0.33 -9.39 -8.44
N ILE A 153 0.20 -8.90 -9.69
CA ILE A 153 -0.51 -9.58 -10.76
C ILE A 153 0.40 -10.61 -11.42
N LYS A 154 0.05 -11.88 -11.30
CA LYS A 154 0.76 -13.06 -11.80
C LYS A 154 0.13 -13.58 -13.09
N SER A 155 -0.10 -12.70 -14.06
CA SER A 155 -0.73 -13.06 -15.33
C SER A 155 -0.39 -12.05 -16.41
N GLU A 156 -0.20 -12.54 -17.63
CA GLU A 156 -0.07 -11.73 -18.85
C GLU A 156 -1.36 -11.76 -19.70
N ASN A 157 -2.45 -12.32 -19.18
CA ASN A 157 -3.70 -12.50 -19.91
C ASN A 157 -4.46 -11.16 -20.02
N LYS A 158 -4.44 -10.55 -21.20
CA LYS A 158 -5.09 -9.28 -21.49
C LYS A 158 -6.61 -9.31 -21.25
N THR A 159 -7.27 -10.43 -21.56
CA THR A 159 -8.72 -10.59 -21.31
C THR A 159 -9.03 -10.53 -19.82
N MET A 160 -8.18 -11.13 -18.98
CA MET A 160 -8.31 -10.99 -17.51
C MET A 160 -8.18 -9.53 -17.06
N TYR A 161 -7.24 -8.75 -17.62
CA TYR A 161 -7.10 -7.33 -17.30
C TYR A 161 -8.33 -6.53 -17.73
N LYS A 162 -8.91 -6.82 -18.89
CA LYS A 162 -10.16 -6.21 -19.35
C LYS A 162 -11.33 -6.51 -18.39
N ASN A 163 -11.47 -7.76 -17.96
CA ASN A 163 -12.49 -8.15 -16.97
C ASN A 163 -12.22 -7.48 -15.61
N PHE A 164 -10.95 -7.32 -15.24
CA PHE A 164 -10.55 -6.61 -14.02
C PHE A 164 -10.95 -5.12 -14.08
N SER A 165 -10.69 -4.44 -15.20
CA SER A 165 -11.12 -3.05 -15.42
C SER A 165 -12.62 -2.87 -15.28
N GLN A 166 -13.42 -3.74 -15.90
CA GLN A 166 -14.87 -3.71 -15.79
C GLN A 166 -15.34 -3.88 -14.34
N MET A 167 -14.67 -4.73 -13.59
CA MET A 167 -14.94 -4.93 -12.16
C MET A 167 -14.61 -3.68 -11.35
N LEU A 168 -13.46 -3.06 -11.58
CA LEU A 168 -13.07 -1.81 -10.92
C LEU A 168 -14.02 -0.66 -11.28
N GLN A 169 -14.46 -0.59 -12.55
CA GLN A 169 -15.44 0.40 -12.99
C GLN A 169 -16.76 0.31 -12.20
N SER A 170 -17.17 -0.89 -11.79
CA SER A 170 -18.40 -1.09 -11.00
C SER A 170 -18.36 -0.45 -9.60
N ILE A 171 -17.15 -0.19 -9.09
CA ILE A 171 -16.92 0.46 -7.79
C ILE A 171 -16.25 1.84 -7.93
N SER A 172 -16.34 2.47 -9.09
CA SER A 172 -15.67 3.75 -9.40
C SER A 172 -15.94 4.85 -8.39
N ASN A 173 -17.12 4.85 -7.76
CA ASN A 173 -17.47 5.77 -6.67
C ASN A 173 -16.58 5.62 -5.42
N ARG A 174 -15.93 4.48 -5.23
CA ARG A 174 -14.97 4.20 -4.14
C ARG A 174 -13.52 4.36 -4.57
N LEU A 175 -13.22 4.53 -5.86
CA LEU A 175 -11.87 4.70 -6.36
C LEU A 175 -11.47 6.18 -6.37
N MET A 176 -10.18 6.42 -6.50
CA MET A 176 -9.64 7.73 -6.82
C MET A 176 -9.96 8.07 -8.28
N GLY A 177 -10.33 9.22 -8.66
CA GLY A 177 -10.65 9.55 -10.05
C GLY A 177 -9.43 9.48 -10.99
N PRO A 178 -9.64 9.63 -12.32
CA PRO A 178 -8.58 9.53 -13.32
C PRO A 178 -7.45 10.55 -13.15
N ASP A 179 -7.73 11.70 -12.52
CA ASP A 179 -6.72 12.69 -12.15
C ASP A 179 -5.65 12.16 -11.18
N TYR A 180 -5.86 10.98 -10.60
CA TYR A 180 -4.95 10.30 -9.69
C TYR A 180 -4.32 9.05 -10.28
N SER A 181 -4.43 8.82 -11.60
CA SER A 181 -3.71 7.72 -12.24
C SER A 181 -2.19 7.91 -12.10
N TYR A 182 -1.44 6.81 -12.09
CA TYR A 182 0.02 6.85 -11.84
C TYR A 182 0.80 7.56 -12.96
N GLU A 183 0.22 7.71 -14.15
CA GLU A 183 0.80 8.42 -15.29
C GLU A 183 0.30 9.85 -15.44
N TYR A 184 -0.57 10.30 -14.56
CA TYR A 184 -1.07 11.66 -14.58
C TYR A 184 0.09 12.67 -14.48
N LYS A 185 0.19 13.51 -15.48
CA LYS A 185 1.19 14.61 -15.55
C LYS A 185 0.55 15.91 -15.09
N ASP A 186 1.26 16.64 -14.25
CA ASP A 186 0.87 17.98 -13.87
C ASP A 186 0.99 18.98 -15.06
N ASP A 187 0.57 20.22 -14.85
CA ASP A 187 0.64 21.31 -15.86
C ASP A 187 2.08 21.57 -16.36
N GLN A 188 3.09 21.04 -15.68
CA GLN A 188 4.51 21.14 -16.05
C GLN A 188 5.02 19.86 -16.72
N GLY A 189 4.14 18.88 -16.97
CA GLY A 189 4.48 17.61 -17.60
C GLY A 189 5.21 16.61 -16.69
N ARG A 190 5.20 16.83 -15.35
CA ARG A 190 5.85 15.93 -14.37
C ARG A 190 4.87 14.88 -13.90
N ILE A 191 5.34 13.62 -13.82
CA ILE A 191 4.56 12.52 -13.22
C ILE A 191 4.39 12.82 -11.72
N ARG A 192 3.15 12.72 -11.24
CA ARG A 192 2.80 12.93 -9.84
C ARG A 192 3.37 11.81 -8.95
N ASN A 193 4.02 12.20 -7.85
CA ASN A 193 4.28 11.29 -6.75
C ASN A 193 3.00 11.14 -5.89
N PHE A 194 2.30 10.02 -6.01
CA PHE A 194 1.07 9.79 -5.26
C PHE A 194 1.32 9.73 -3.74
N GLY A 195 2.51 9.33 -3.30
CA GLY A 195 2.89 9.35 -1.87
C GLY A 195 2.84 10.76 -1.24
N GLU A 196 2.97 11.83 -2.05
CA GLU A 196 2.88 13.22 -1.61
C GLU A 196 1.43 13.77 -1.59
N VAL A 197 0.45 12.99 -2.04
CA VAL A 197 -0.95 13.38 -1.96
C VAL A 197 -1.40 13.31 -0.50
N ASN A 198 -2.04 14.38 -0.02
CA ASN A 198 -2.57 14.42 1.34
C ASN A 198 -3.64 13.35 1.55
N ILE A 199 -3.54 12.59 2.64
CA ILE A 199 -4.44 11.47 2.95
C ILE A 199 -5.91 11.90 3.03
N SER A 200 -6.18 13.18 3.29
CA SER A 200 -7.53 13.75 3.28
C SER A 200 -8.29 13.54 1.98
N LYS A 201 -7.56 13.47 0.85
CA LYS A 201 -8.16 13.24 -0.48
C LYS A 201 -8.57 11.78 -0.70
N MET A 202 -8.07 10.87 0.14
CA MET A 202 -8.27 9.42 0.01
C MET A 202 -9.34 8.87 0.97
N MET A 203 -9.87 9.71 1.88
CA MET A 203 -10.80 9.25 2.92
C MET A 203 -12.03 8.58 2.31
N GLY A 204 -12.36 7.36 2.79
CA GLY A 204 -13.44 6.54 2.27
C GLY A 204 -13.23 5.99 0.85
N LYS A 205 -12.00 6.06 0.33
CA LYS A 205 -11.61 5.58 -1.02
C LYS A 205 -10.71 4.37 -0.96
N ILE A 206 -10.61 3.69 -2.09
CA ILE A 206 -9.65 2.61 -2.36
C ILE A 206 -8.57 3.17 -3.28
N VAL A 207 -7.34 3.08 -2.83
CA VAL A 207 -6.12 3.40 -3.60
C VAL A 207 -5.56 2.11 -4.16
N ILE A 208 -5.27 2.08 -5.46
CA ILE A 208 -4.76 0.88 -6.14
C ILE A 208 -3.28 1.07 -6.45
N VAL A 209 -2.45 0.20 -5.88
CA VAL A 209 -1.03 0.07 -6.17
C VAL A 209 -0.79 -1.26 -6.87
N VAL A 210 -0.09 -1.25 -8.00
CA VAL A 210 0.24 -2.48 -8.75
C VAL A 210 1.73 -2.71 -8.77
N ASP A 211 2.15 -3.95 -8.54
CA ASP A 211 3.55 -4.34 -8.68
C ASP A 211 3.97 -4.34 -10.15
N ARG A 212 4.97 -3.52 -10.48
CA ARG A 212 5.50 -3.36 -11.85
C ARG A 212 6.41 -4.50 -12.31
N SER A 213 6.63 -5.53 -11.52
CA SER A 213 7.42 -6.71 -11.93
C SER A 213 6.80 -7.43 -13.14
N ASN A 214 5.50 -7.32 -13.34
CA ASN A 214 4.77 -7.72 -14.54
C ASN A 214 4.01 -6.50 -15.10
N THR A 215 4.40 -6.02 -16.28
CA THR A 215 3.93 -4.75 -16.85
C THR A 215 2.93 -4.90 -18.00
N THR A 216 2.34 -6.07 -18.17
CA THR A 216 1.55 -6.41 -19.37
C THR A 216 0.45 -5.42 -19.72
N CYS A 217 -0.16 -4.73 -18.77
CA CYS A 217 -1.23 -3.76 -19.04
C CYS A 217 -1.03 -2.45 -18.27
N LEU A 218 0.24 -2.06 -18.10
CA LEU A 218 0.65 -0.82 -17.45
C LEU A 218 1.38 0.09 -18.44
N CYS A 219 0.86 0.23 -19.67
CA CYS A 219 1.45 1.06 -20.72
C CYS A 219 0.36 1.71 -21.56
N ASP A 220 0.62 2.94 -22.06
CA ASP A 220 -0.30 3.70 -22.89
C ASP A 220 -0.63 2.97 -24.21
N ASP A 221 0.37 2.27 -24.80
CA ASP A 221 0.19 1.54 -26.05
C ASP A 221 -0.64 0.24 -25.92
N CYS A 222 -1.05 -0.14 -24.71
CA CYS A 222 -1.79 -1.38 -24.44
C CYS A 222 -3.30 -1.16 -24.24
N GLU A 223 -3.80 0.05 -24.44
CA GLU A 223 -5.13 0.52 -24.01
C GLU A 223 -6.31 -0.35 -24.46
N GLU A 224 -6.43 -0.60 -25.77
CA GLU A 224 -7.59 -1.29 -26.33
C GLU A 224 -7.71 -2.76 -25.88
N ASP A 225 -6.58 -3.46 -25.74
CA ASP A 225 -6.55 -4.87 -25.41
C ASP A 225 -6.75 -5.17 -23.92
N CYS A 226 -6.42 -4.21 -23.05
CA CYS A 226 -6.42 -4.35 -21.59
C CYS A 226 -7.61 -3.64 -20.92
N GLY A 227 -8.49 -2.99 -21.67
CA GLY A 227 -9.66 -2.29 -21.15
C GLY A 227 -9.32 -1.14 -20.22
N GLU A 228 -8.27 -0.38 -20.55
CA GLU A 228 -7.85 0.82 -19.82
C GLU A 228 -7.54 0.55 -18.32
N PHE A 229 -7.05 -0.65 -18.01
CA PHE A 229 -6.76 -1.06 -16.63
C PHE A 229 -5.84 -0.07 -15.90
N TYR A 230 -4.87 0.51 -16.62
CA TYR A 230 -3.89 1.45 -16.06
C TYR A 230 -4.54 2.73 -15.48
N GLU A 231 -5.71 3.16 -15.97
CA GLU A 231 -6.42 4.35 -15.47
C GLU A 231 -6.87 4.21 -14.02
N PHE A 232 -7.10 2.97 -13.55
CA PHE A 232 -7.48 2.69 -12.17
C PHE A 232 -6.30 2.62 -11.22
N VAL A 233 -5.07 2.56 -11.75
CA VAL A 233 -3.85 2.42 -10.94
C VAL A 233 -3.37 3.80 -10.49
N ASN A 234 -3.23 3.99 -9.18
CA ASN A 234 -2.79 5.27 -8.61
C ASN A 234 -1.27 5.34 -8.43
N MET A 235 -0.63 4.20 -8.20
CA MET A 235 0.81 4.09 -8.00
C MET A 235 1.30 2.70 -8.41
N THR A 236 2.55 2.59 -8.79
CA THR A 236 3.19 1.30 -9.07
C THR A 236 4.33 1.06 -8.08
N SER A 237 4.39 -0.12 -7.47
CA SER A 237 5.59 -0.55 -6.74
C SER A 237 6.68 -1.03 -7.72
N ASN A 238 7.92 -1.10 -7.26
CA ASN A 238 9.11 -1.27 -8.11
C ASN A 238 9.26 -0.15 -9.16
N SER A 239 8.96 1.08 -8.74
CA SER A 239 9.07 2.32 -9.51
C SER A 239 9.83 3.39 -8.72
N THR A 240 10.01 4.57 -9.31
CA THR A 240 10.66 5.71 -8.66
C THR A 240 9.98 6.14 -7.37
N PHE A 241 8.64 6.05 -7.30
CA PHE A 241 7.85 6.58 -6.18
C PHE A 241 7.42 5.53 -5.17
N MET A 242 7.64 4.24 -5.47
CA MET A 242 7.37 3.17 -4.51
C MET A 242 8.26 1.96 -4.76
N GLN A 243 8.81 1.41 -3.68
CA GLN A 243 9.56 0.15 -3.67
C GLN A 243 8.75 -0.97 -3.01
N LEU A 244 8.95 -2.20 -3.49
CA LEU A 244 8.59 -3.43 -2.79
C LEU A 244 9.88 -4.10 -2.34
N LEU A 245 10.07 -4.23 -1.03
CA LEU A 245 11.26 -4.83 -0.45
C LEU A 245 10.91 -6.04 0.41
N ARG A 246 11.67 -7.13 0.24
CA ARG A 246 11.66 -8.25 1.19
C ARG A 246 12.31 -7.82 2.49
N TYR A 247 11.88 -8.41 3.60
CA TYR A 247 12.44 -8.06 4.92
C TYR A 247 13.96 -8.23 4.98
N SER A 248 14.50 -9.27 4.35
CA SER A 248 15.96 -9.46 4.23
C SER A 248 16.68 -8.29 3.56
N ASP A 249 16.07 -7.67 2.55
CA ASP A 249 16.66 -6.53 1.84
C ASP A 249 16.64 -5.25 2.69
N ILE A 250 15.65 -5.15 3.60
CA ILE A 250 15.54 -4.06 4.57
C ILE A 250 16.52 -4.27 5.73
N GLU A 251 16.49 -5.46 6.34
CA GLU A 251 17.29 -5.81 7.52
C GLU A 251 18.80 -5.75 7.24
N TYR A 252 19.22 -6.20 6.06
CA TYR A 252 20.63 -6.26 5.67
C TYR A 252 21.04 -5.17 4.67
N THR A 253 20.27 -4.07 4.58
CA THR A 253 20.61 -2.95 3.71
C THR A 253 22.00 -2.40 4.02
N GLN A 254 22.83 -2.21 2.99
CA GLN A 254 24.16 -1.63 3.14
C GLN A 254 24.13 -0.09 3.18
N THR A 255 23.00 0.51 2.80
CA THR A 255 22.80 1.96 2.70
C THR A 255 21.52 2.39 3.42
N PRO A 256 21.47 2.26 4.77
CA PRO A 256 20.26 2.60 5.54
C PRO A 256 19.85 4.07 5.37
N ASP A 257 20.81 4.99 5.26
CA ASP A 257 20.53 6.42 5.06
C ASP A 257 19.86 6.70 3.70
N ASP A 258 20.26 5.98 2.64
CA ASP A 258 19.62 6.11 1.32
C ASP A 258 18.19 5.62 1.37
N LEU A 259 17.92 4.49 2.04
CA LEU A 259 16.57 3.97 2.23
C LEU A 259 15.70 4.93 3.07
N ILE A 260 16.24 5.50 4.13
CA ILE A 260 15.56 6.54 4.93
C ILE A 260 15.25 7.76 4.07
N ASN A 261 16.21 8.25 3.29
CA ASN A 261 16.02 9.41 2.42
C ASN A 261 14.96 9.14 1.32
N GLN A 262 14.97 7.95 0.74
CA GLN A 262 13.92 7.47 -0.16
C GLN A 262 12.55 7.50 0.54
N ASN A 263 12.46 6.90 1.72
CA ASN A 263 11.21 6.74 2.48
C ASN A 263 10.66 8.07 3.04
N ARG A 264 11.44 9.14 3.05
CA ARG A 264 10.94 10.47 3.40
C ARG A 264 10.01 11.05 2.33
N ARG A 265 10.20 10.69 1.06
CA ARG A 265 9.49 11.29 -0.09
C ARG A 265 8.71 10.29 -0.93
N ALA A 266 9.09 9.03 -0.91
CA ALA A 266 8.50 7.95 -1.67
C ALA A 266 7.98 6.86 -0.72
N MET A 267 7.18 5.95 -1.26
CA MET A 267 6.59 4.86 -0.49
C MET A 267 7.50 3.61 -0.52
N THR A 268 7.39 2.79 0.50
CA THR A 268 7.93 1.42 0.52
C THR A 268 6.93 0.50 1.18
N ILE A 269 6.68 -0.64 0.57
CA ILE A 269 6.03 -1.77 1.22
C ILE A 269 7.10 -2.80 1.61
N GLY A 270 7.21 -3.07 2.92
CA GLY A 270 8.03 -4.14 3.46
C GLY A 270 7.21 -5.42 3.60
N VAL A 271 7.66 -6.50 2.97
CA VAL A 271 6.93 -7.77 2.95
C VAL A 271 7.80 -8.91 3.52
N PRO A 272 7.19 -9.99 4.03
CA PRO A 272 7.92 -11.16 4.53
C PRO A 272 8.86 -11.73 3.49
N ASN A 273 9.89 -12.44 3.93
CA ASN A 273 10.79 -13.19 3.05
C ASN A 273 10.04 -14.27 2.26
N LYS A 274 10.67 -14.80 1.20
CA LYS A 274 10.09 -15.88 0.39
C LYS A 274 9.99 -17.19 1.18
N GLY A 275 9.05 -18.02 0.79
CA GLY A 275 8.89 -19.36 1.33
C GLY A 275 7.42 -19.75 1.55
N ALA A 276 7.20 -21.01 1.86
CA ALA A 276 5.84 -21.54 2.11
C ALA A 276 5.27 -21.02 3.43
N ASN A 277 6.12 -20.81 4.42
CA ASN A 277 5.74 -20.33 5.76
C ASN A 277 6.85 -19.43 6.34
N PRO A 278 7.13 -18.24 5.74
CA PRO A 278 8.15 -17.33 6.27
C PRO A 278 7.72 -16.74 7.61
N ASN A 279 8.68 -16.37 8.45
CA ASN A 279 8.40 -15.62 9.68
C ASN A 279 7.87 -14.21 9.36
N ASN A 280 7.18 -13.60 10.30
CA ASN A 280 6.84 -12.18 10.23
C ASN A 280 8.12 -11.32 10.24
N PRO A 281 8.15 -10.23 9.47
CA PRO A 281 9.21 -9.23 9.55
C PRO A 281 9.15 -8.51 10.91
N SER A 282 10.28 -7.99 11.38
CA SER A 282 10.29 -7.04 12.50
C SER A 282 9.75 -5.68 12.03
N ALA A 283 8.56 -5.34 12.47
CA ALA A 283 7.96 -4.04 12.16
C ALA A 283 8.78 -2.88 12.77
N ALA A 284 9.38 -3.06 13.93
CA ALA A 284 10.25 -2.08 14.56
C ALA A 284 11.47 -1.72 13.67
N VAL A 285 12.11 -2.73 13.05
CA VAL A 285 13.21 -2.50 12.11
C VAL A 285 12.72 -1.76 10.87
N MET A 286 11.59 -2.18 10.29
CA MET A 286 11.01 -1.50 9.14
C MET A 286 10.66 -0.04 9.46
N ARG A 287 10.06 0.24 10.62
CA ARG A 287 9.73 1.60 11.07
C ARG A 287 10.97 2.45 11.27
N SER A 288 12.05 1.91 11.82
CA SER A 288 13.30 2.67 12.04
C SER A 288 13.91 3.19 10.73
N LEU A 289 13.65 2.53 9.61
CA LEU A 289 14.07 2.92 8.26
C LEU A 289 12.99 3.70 7.49
N GLY A 290 11.86 4.03 8.14
CA GLY A 290 10.79 4.84 7.57
C GLY A 290 9.90 4.13 6.55
N VAL A 291 9.91 2.78 6.49
CA VAL A 291 9.02 1.98 5.62
C VAL A 291 7.57 2.24 5.99
N GLN A 292 6.73 2.55 5.01
CA GLN A 292 5.35 2.94 5.25
C GLN A 292 4.41 1.75 5.44
N MET A 293 4.33 0.83 4.48
CA MET A 293 3.42 -0.31 4.55
C MET A 293 4.12 -1.50 5.21
N LEU A 294 3.71 -1.81 6.44
CA LEU A 294 4.26 -2.88 7.27
C LEU A 294 3.42 -4.15 7.06
N ALA A 295 3.71 -4.89 5.98
CA ALA A 295 2.88 -6.00 5.56
C ALA A 295 3.15 -7.28 6.38
N MET A 296 2.34 -7.50 7.43
CA MET A 296 2.46 -8.61 8.35
C MET A 296 1.65 -9.83 7.91
N ARG A 297 2.03 -11.01 8.38
CA ARG A 297 1.32 -12.27 8.22
C ARG A 297 0.48 -12.54 9.47
N TYR A 298 -0.76 -12.10 9.48
CA TYR A 298 -1.64 -12.23 10.63
C TYR A 298 -2.02 -13.69 10.95
N GLN A 299 -2.02 -14.58 9.95
CA GLN A 299 -2.24 -16.01 10.16
C GLN A 299 -1.10 -16.70 10.93
N MET A 300 0.01 -16.01 11.18
CA MET A 300 1.12 -16.45 12.01
C MET A 300 1.26 -15.50 13.18
N VAL A 301 0.64 -15.87 14.32
CA VAL A 301 0.74 -15.09 15.55
C VAL A 301 2.12 -15.33 16.17
N ASP A 302 2.95 -14.30 16.16
CA ASP A 302 4.28 -14.27 16.74
C ASP A 302 4.58 -12.91 17.37
N ALA A 303 5.69 -12.78 18.08
CA ALA A 303 6.06 -11.55 18.76
C ALA A 303 6.18 -10.34 17.81
N ASN A 304 6.48 -10.53 16.52
CA ASN A 304 6.60 -9.44 15.56
C ASN A 304 5.23 -8.86 15.16
N VAL A 305 4.22 -9.72 14.92
CA VAL A 305 2.87 -9.25 14.65
C VAL A 305 2.22 -8.63 15.89
N GLU A 306 2.45 -9.22 17.07
CA GLU A 306 1.98 -8.66 18.34
C GLU A 306 2.58 -7.28 18.61
N GLU A 307 3.88 -7.10 18.42
CA GLU A 307 4.57 -5.80 18.55
C GLU A 307 4.00 -4.77 17.57
N ASN A 308 3.76 -5.16 16.33
CA ASN A 308 3.16 -4.29 15.33
C ASN A 308 1.73 -3.87 15.70
N ASP A 309 0.93 -4.79 16.21
CA ASP A 309 -0.43 -4.50 16.66
C ASP A 309 -0.43 -3.58 17.90
N MET A 310 0.46 -3.83 18.86
CA MET A 310 0.63 -2.94 20.02
C MET A 310 0.98 -1.51 19.59
N PHE A 311 1.91 -1.35 18.66
CA PHE A 311 2.30 -0.04 18.14
C PHE A 311 1.11 0.75 17.57
N PHE A 312 0.29 0.15 16.71
CA PHE A 312 -0.88 0.82 16.14
C PHE A 312 -2.00 1.02 17.17
N ASN A 313 -2.15 0.11 18.14
CA ASN A 313 -3.13 0.25 19.22
C ASN A 313 -2.76 1.40 20.18
N GLU A 314 -1.48 1.61 20.44
CA GLU A 314 -0.97 2.73 21.25
C GLU A 314 -1.15 4.08 20.53
N ASP A 315 -0.94 4.12 19.20
CA ASP A 315 -1.19 5.32 18.37
C ASP A 315 -2.69 5.61 18.23
N GLY A 316 -3.53 4.58 18.26
CA GLY A 316 -5.00 4.66 18.11
C GLY A 316 -5.50 4.71 16.67
N HIS A 317 -4.62 4.62 15.66
CA HIS A 317 -4.96 4.69 14.24
C HIS A 317 -4.22 3.66 13.40
N ALA A 318 -4.80 3.29 12.25
CA ALA A 318 -4.15 2.42 11.26
C ALA A 318 -3.11 3.17 10.40
N PHE A 319 -3.12 4.48 10.47
CA PHE A 319 -2.16 5.38 9.84
C PHE A 319 -1.48 6.20 10.95
N ALA A 320 -0.33 5.73 11.41
CA ALA A 320 0.46 6.36 12.47
C ALA A 320 1.51 7.29 11.87
N LEU A 321 1.57 8.54 12.33
CA LEU A 321 2.54 9.51 11.82
C LEU A 321 3.97 9.10 12.15
N LYS A 322 4.84 9.15 11.15
CA LYS A 322 6.28 8.95 11.32
C LYS A 322 6.89 10.09 12.17
N PRO A 323 7.94 9.82 12.97
CA PRO A 323 8.68 10.86 13.66
C PRO A 323 9.29 11.87 12.67
N LEU A 324 9.50 13.10 13.10
CA LEU A 324 9.94 14.23 12.25
C LEU A 324 11.23 13.94 11.46
N ASN A 325 12.17 13.23 12.06
CA ASN A 325 13.43 12.85 11.41
C ASN A 325 13.26 11.86 10.23
N LEU A 326 12.09 11.19 10.13
CA LEU A 326 11.74 10.28 9.05
C LEU A 326 10.70 10.88 8.07
N ARG A 327 10.39 12.16 8.21
CA ARG A 327 9.60 12.96 7.27
C ARG A 327 10.54 13.86 6.43
N PRO A 328 10.08 14.47 5.32
CA PRO A 328 10.89 15.41 4.56
C PRO A 328 11.39 16.57 5.44
N ILE A 329 12.67 16.88 5.31
CA ILE A 329 13.27 18.03 5.98
C ILE A 329 12.95 19.26 5.13
N VAL A 330 12.12 20.15 5.65
CA VAL A 330 11.86 21.46 5.03
C VAL A 330 13.06 22.35 5.33
N THR A 331 13.88 22.60 4.31
CA THR A 331 14.94 23.62 4.42
C THR A 331 14.32 24.95 4.06
N VAL A 332 14.14 25.82 5.03
CA VAL A 332 13.79 27.21 4.78
C VAL A 332 15.06 27.88 4.23
N ILE A 333 15.05 28.25 2.96
CA ILE A 333 16.10 29.06 2.38
C ILE A 333 15.66 30.50 2.62
N ASP A 334 16.39 31.21 3.49
CA ASP A 334 16.16 32.63 3.70
C ASP A 334 16.31 33.38 2.38
N ASP A 335 15.46 34.36 2.14
CA ASP A 335 15.58 35.21 0.97
C ASP A 335 17.00 35.83 0.98
N PRO A 336 17.66 35.87 -0.18
CA PRO A 336 18.99 36.47 -0.28
C PRO A 336 18.93 37.90 0.24
N VAL A 337 19.90 38.26 1.08
CA VAL A 337 20.02 39.63 1.61
C VAL A 337 19.98 40.62 0.44
N VAL A 338 19.13 41.63 0.57
CA VAL A 338 18.98 42.67 -0.46
C VAL A 338 20.37 43.21 -0.80
N GLN A 339 20.75 43.04 -2.06
CA GLN A 339 22.06 43.45 -2.54
C GLN A 339 22.24 44.96 -2.36
N ASN A 340 23.34 45.37 -1.75
CA ASN A 340 23.65 46.79 -1.59
C ASN A 340 23.67 47.45 -3.01
N PRO A 341 22.82 48.46 -3.26
CA PRO A 341 22.76 49.12 -4.59
C PRO A 341 24.11 49.65 -5.08
N ALA A 342 25.02 49.98 -4.15
CA ALA A 342 26.37 50.47 -4.48
C ALA A 342 27.29 49.34 -5.02
N LEU A 343 26.93 48.05 -4.81
CA LEU A 343 27.64 46.86 -5.29
C LEU A 343 26.93 46.20 -6.48
N SER A 344 25.86 46.81 -7.00
CA SER A 344 25.13 46.31 -8.15
C SER A 344 25.95 46.49 -9.42
N TYR A 345 26.00 45.46 -10.27
CA TYR A 345 26.56 45.56 -11.65
C TYR A 345 25.57 46.19 -12.63
N ALA A 346 24.43 46.70 -12.16
CA ALA A 346 23.50 47.42 -13.03
C ALA A 346 24.13 48.74 -13.48
N THR A 347 24.04 48.99 -14.77
CA THR A 347 24.51 50.24 -15.37
C THR A 347 23.89 51.45 -14.65
N ARG A 348 24.71 52.32 -14.14
CA ARG A 348 24.29 53.56 -13.47
C ARG A 348 24.90 54.77 -14.18
N THR A 349 24.10 55.80 -14.34
CA THR A 349 24.57 57.04 -14.88
C THR A 349 25.26 57.86 -13.80
N VAL A 350 26.52 58.17 -14.01
CA VAL A 350 27.28 59.12 -13.16
C VAL A 350 27.39 60.43 -13.92
N GLU A 351 26.87 61.50 -13.34
CA GLU A 351 26.83 62.82 -13.91
C GLU A 351 27.75 63.79 -13.15
N GLY A 352 28.68 64.37 -13.87
CA GLY A 352 29.58 65.44 -13.35
C GLY A 352 29.35 66.76 -14.08
N ALA A 353 29.98 67.85 -13.63
CA ALA A 353 29.76 69.16 -14.19
C ALA A 353 30.10 69.27 -15.71
N PHE A 354 30.87 68.31 -16.23
CA PHE A 354 31.33 68.33 -17.64
C PHE A 354 31.20 66.95 -18.33
N TYR A 355 30.58 65.90 -17.67
CA TYR A 355 30.43 64.59 -18.27
C TYR A 355 29.20 63.88 -17.73
N LYS A 356 28.69 63.03 -18.55
CA LYS A 356 27.67 62.03 -18.19
C LYS A 356 28.15 60.67 -18.69
N LEU A 357 28.29 59.71 -17.82
CA LEU A 357 28.82 58.39 -18.11
C LEU A 357 27.90 57.33 -17.55
N ASP A 358 27.57 56.33 -18.35
CA ASP A 358 26.91 55.13 -17.90
C ASP A 358 27.99 54.11 -17.55
N VAL A 359 28.00 53.66 -16.27
CA VAL A 359 28.99 52.74 -15.70
C VAL A 359 28.33 51.53 -15.17
#